data_39bb2cd5cee75664feed8c24a45a2afb
#
_entry.id   39bb2cd5cee75664feed8c24a45a2afb
#
_cell.length_a   1.000
_cell.length_b   1.000
_cell.length_c   1.000
_cell.angle_alpha   90.00
_cell.angle_beta   90.00
_cell.angle_gamma   90.00
#
_symmetry.space_group_name_H-M   'P 1'
#
loop_
_entity.id
_entity.type
_entity.pdbx_description
1 polymer ?
#
loop_
_entity_poly.entity_id
_entity_poly.type
_entity_poly.pdbx_seq_one_letter_code
_entity_poly.pdbx_strand_id
1 'polypeptide(L)'
;MHLGNLRTALLNFLLSKQSKGSFILRIEDTDKERSKKEFAELICDDLTWMDLNWEEGPRTGGPQDPYFQSERNQLYEKFYVELIDKDLIYPCFATEEELKVIRRNQLAAGKPPRYPGIWSDASKEDVQKEFEEGSKPVYRFRIPKKKTIAFNDLIKGEQSFNSDDLDDFIVKKED
;
A
#
# COMPACT_ATOMS: atom_id res chain seq x y z
N MET A 1 19.92 -4.47 9.87
CA MET A 1 18.83 -5.29 9.25
C MET A 1 18.69 -6.59 10.03
N HIS A 2 17.46 -7.21 10.12
CA HIS A 2 17.34 -8.53 10.76
C HIS A 2 17.36 -9.68 9.72
N LEU A 3 17.61 -10.90 10.17
CA LEU A 3 17.80 -12.10 9.33
C LEU A 3 16.62 -12.36 8.36
N GLY A 4 15.37 -12.07 8.79
CA GLY A 4 14.19 -12.26 7.94
C GLY A 4 14.20 -11.36 6.70
N ASN A 5 14.57 -10.09 6.85
CA ASN A 5 14.68 -9.16 5.73
C ASN A 5 15.84 -9.54 4.80
N LEU A 6 16.97 -9.97 5.39
CA LEU A 6 18.11 -10.45 4.63
C LEU A 6 17.77 -11.67 3.76
N ARG A 7 17.02 -12.64 4.31
CA ARG A 7 16.53 -13.80 3.55
C ARG A 7 15.71 -13.35 2.33
N THR A 8 14.80 -12.40 2.51
CA THR A 8 13.98 -11.88 1.41
C THR A 8 14.84 -11.20 0.35
N ALA A 9 15.80 -10.36 0.75
CA ALA A 9 16.75 -9.71 -0.16
C ALA A 9 17.57 -10.74 -0.94
N LEU A 10 18.12 -11.74 -0.26
CA LEU A 10 18.92 -12.81 -0.90
C LEU A 10 18.11 -13.58 -1.94
N LEU A 11 16.86 -13.97 -1.64
CA LEU A 11 16.03 -14.71 -2.59
C LEU A 11 15.71 -13.88 -3.84
N ASN A 12 15.40 -12.57 -3.67
CA ASN A 12 15.17 -11.66 -4.79
C ASN A 12 16.45 -11.43 -5.61
N PHE A 13 17.59 -11.29 -4.95
CA PHE A 13 18.90 -11.18 -5.62
C PHE A 13 19.19 -12.41 -6.47
N LEU A 14 19.06 -13.62 -5.91
CA LEU A 14 19.28 -14.88 -6.64
C LEU A 14 18.32 -15.02 -7.83
N LEU A 15 17.04 -14.67 -7.65
CA LEU A 15 16.05 -14.69 -8.72
C LEU A 15 16.41 -13.71 -9.84
N SER A 16 16.85 -12.49 -9.51
CA SER A 16 17.29 -11.52 -10.52
C SER A 16 18.48 -12.03 -11.33
N LYS A 17 19.45 -12.66 -10.69
CA LYS A 17 20.60 -13.26 -11.38
C LYS A 17 20.19 -14.45 -12.25
N GLN A 18 19.33 -15.32 -11.76
CA GLN A 18 18.82 -16.47 -12.52
C GLN A 18 18.03 -16.03 -13.76
N SER A 19 17.18 -15.02 -13.62
CA SER A 19 16.34 -14.49 -14.71
C SER A 19 17.05 -13.50 -15.63
N LYS A 20 18.30 -13.15 -15.34
CA LYS A 20 19.06 -12.06 -16.02
C LYS A 20 18.30 -10.72 -15.95
N GLY A 21 17.57 -10.50 -14.85
CA GLY A 21 16.87 -9.27 -14.54
C GLY A 21 17.72 -8.35 -13.67
N SER A 22 17.11 -7.23 -13.22
CA SER A 22 17.74 -6.28 -12.31
C SER A 22 17.24 -6.48 -10.88
N PHE A 23 18.16 -6.43 -9.92
CA PHE A 23 17.84 -6.36 -8.50
C PHE A 23 17.69 -4.89 -8.11
N ILE A 24 16.49 -4.49 -7.73
CA ILE A 24 16.13 -3.11 -7.43
C ILE A 24 15.90 -2.96 -5.93
N LEU A 25 16.49 -1.94 -5.32
CA LEU A 25 16.23 -1.55 -3.93
C LEU A 25 15.35 -0.31 -3.92
N ARG A 26 14.20 -0.38 -3.23
CA ARG A 26 13.32 0.76 -2.94
C ARG A 26 13.10 0.87 -1.44
N ILE A 27 13.23 2.07 -0.92
CA ILE A 27 13.00 2.40 0.49
C ILE A 27 11.55 2.87 0.66
N GLU A 28 10.80 2.17 1.50
CA GLU A 28 9.42 2.52 1.86
C GLU A 28 9.41 3.30 3.18
N ASP A 29 9.56 4.61 3.07
CA ASP A 29 9.81 5.56 4.16
C ASP A 29 8.59 6.48 4.46
N THR A 30 7.38 6.02 4.17
CA THR A 30 6.15 6.80 4.37
C THR A 30 5.76 6.99 5.84
N ASP A 31 6.24 6.15 6.75
CA ASP A 31 6.05 6.32 8.19
C ASP A 31 7.12 7.27 8.74
N LYS A 32 6.80 8.57 8.80
CA LYS A 32 7.73 9.63 9.21
C LYS A 32 8.28 9.49 10.63
N GLU A 33 7.52 8.83 11.53
CA GLU A 33 7.97 8.62 12.91
C GLU A 33 9.01 7.51 13.02
N ARG A 34 8.90 6.48 12.19
CA ARG A 34 9.76 5.29 12.21
C ARG A 34 10.86 5.34 11.15
N SER A 35 10.66 6.09 10.06
CA SER A 35 11.56 6.12 8.93
C SER A 35 12.54 7.28 9.05
N LYS A 36 13.74 6.98 9.52
CA LYS A 36 14.85 7.93 9.55
C LYS A 36 15.79 7.62 8.38
N LYS A 37 16.34 8.67 7.77
CA LYS A 37 17.32 8.55 6.67
C LYS A 37 18.50 7.67 7.04
N GLU A 38 18.95 7.74 8.30
CA GLU A 38 20.04 6.92 8.84
C GLU A 38 19.72 5.41 8.74
N PHE A 39 18.46 5.01 8.92
CA PHE A 39 18.06 3.60 8.81
C PHE A 39 18.11 3.10 7.36
N ALA A 40 17.76 3.95 6.40
CA ALA A 40 17.90 3.64 4.99
C ALA A 40 19.37 3.43 4.62
N GLU A 41 20.26 4.30 5.12
CA GLU A 41 21.71 4.16 4.91
C GLU A 41 22.25 2.86 5.53
N LEU A 42 21.83 2.50 6.75
CA LEU A 42 22.21 1.24 7.38
C LEU A 42 21.72 0.01 6.59
N ILE A 43 20.53 0.08 5.98
CA ILE A 43 20.06 -1.02 5.12
C ILE A 43 20.98 -1.17 3.89
N CYS A 44 21.35 -0.06 3.28
CA CYS A 44 22.27 -0.06 2.15
C CYS A 44 23.65 -0.63 2.54
N ASP A 45 24.18 -0.24 3.70
CA ASP A 45 25.46 -0.74 4.21
C ASP A 45 25.40 -2.26 4.49
N ASP A 46 24.36 -2.72 5.16
CA ASP A 46 24.15 -4.14 5.47
C ASP A 46 24.09 -4.99 4.19
N LEU A 47 23.33 -4.54 3.18
CA LEU A 47 23.21 -5.25 1.89
C LEU A 47 24.56 -5.26 1.15
N THR A 48 25.28 -4.15 1.12
CA THR A 48 26.60 -4.05 0.50
C THR A 48 27.60 -4.95 1.20
N TRP A 49 27.59 -4.99 2.54
CA TRP A 49 28.45 -5.88 3.32
C TRP A 49 28.20 -7.36 3.03
N MET A 50 26.95 -7.74 2.71
CA MET A 50 26.55 -9.08 2.30
C MET A 50 26.78 -9.37 0.81
N ASP A 51 27.39 -8.46 0.06
CA ASP A 51 27.57 -8.53 -1.40
C ASP A 51 26.27 -8.67 -2.20
N LEU A 52 25.15 -8.16 -1.63
CA LEU A 52 23.85 -8.08 -2.28
C LEU A 52 23.66 -6.71 -2.94
N ASN A 53 24.54 -6.39 -3.87
CA ASN A 53 24.52 -5.12 -4.59
C ASN A 53 23.37 -5.05 -5.59
N TRP A 54 22.72 -3.89 -5.68
CA TRP A 54 21.58 -3.62 -6.55
C TRP A 54 22.00 -2.80 -7.77
N GLU A 55 21.33 -3.05 -8.89
CA GLU A 55 21.55 -2.34 -10.15
C GLU A 55 20.80 -1.01 -10.20
N GLU A 56 19.67 -0.88 -9.48
CA GLU A 56 18.86 0.34 -9.37
C GLU A 56 18.45 0.58 -7.91
N GLY A 57 18.52 1.81 -7.46
CA GLY A 57 18.13 2.14 -6.09
C GLY A 57 18.87 3.33 -5.49
N PRO A 58 18.74 3.55 -4.18
CA PRO A 58 19.53 4.55 -3.45
C PRO A 58 21.02 4.37 -3.74
N ARG A 59 21.76 5.47 -3.80
CA ARG A 59 23.21 5.56 -4.12
C ARG A 59 23.58 5.21 -5.57
N THR A 60 22.79 4.35 -6.24
CA THR A 60 23.06 3.90 -7.62
C THR A 60 22.27 4.71 -8.65
N GLY A 61 21.05 5.13 -8.29
CA GLY A 61 20.11 5.73 -9.22
C GLY A 61 19.49 4.69 -10.16
N GLY A 62 18.97 5.14 -11.31
CA GLY A 62 18.38 4.29 -12.34
C GLY A 62 17.14 4.90 -13.00
N PRO A 63 16.58 4.23 -14.03
CA PRO A 63 15.48 4.79 -14.84
C PRO A 63 14.15 4.91 -14.09
N GLN A 64 13.99 4.25 -12.93
CA GLN A 64 12.76 4.26 -12.15
C GLN A 64 12.84 5.19 -10.92
N ASP A 65 13.81 6.11 -10.91
CA ASP A 65 13.97 7.12 -9.85
C ASP A 65 12.67 7.96 -9.67
N PRO A 66 12.39 8.43 -8.42
CA PRO A 66 13.11 8.24 -7.16
C PRO A 66 12.86 6.89 -6.47
N TYR A 67 13.83 6.43 -5.67
CA TYR A 67 13.78 5.15 -4.96
C TYR A 67 13.42 5.25 -3.48
N PHE A 68 13.09 6.43 -3.01
CA PHE A 68 12.41 6.67 -1.73
C PHE A 68 10.92 6.88 -2.00
N GLN A 69 10.06 6.14 -1.31
CA GLN A 69 8.62 6.23 -1.55
C GLN A 69 8.07 7.63 -1.24
N SER A 70 8.58 8.30 -0.21
CA SER A 70 8.22 9.68 0.15
C SER A 70 8.50 10.70 -0.96
N GLU A 71 9.42 10.42 -1.86
CA GLU A 71 9.78 11.29 -2.98
C GLU A 71 8.93 11.04 -4.24
N ARG A 72 8.04 10.04 -4.22
CA ARG A 72 7.22 9.61 -5.37
C ARG A 72 5.82 10.24 -5.41
N ASN A 73 5.53 11.20 -4.56
CA ASN A 73 4.17 11.78 -4.43
C ASN A 73 3.62 12.31 -5.75
N GLN A 74 4.44 12.99 -6.58
CA GLN A 74 4.00 13.48 -7.88
C GLN A 74 3.56 12.37 -8.85
N LEU A 75 4.22 11.20 -8.78
CA LEU A 75 3.82 10.03 -9.57
C LEU A 75 2.49 9.47 -9.07
N TYR A 76 2.32 9.38 -7.75
CA TYR A 76 1.08 8.87 -7.15
C TYR A 76 -0.12 9.79 -7.40
N GLU A 77 0.05 11.12 -7.33
CA GLU A 77 -1.04 12.05 -7.62
C GLU A 77 -1.63 11.85 -9.01
N LYS A 78 -0.80 11.59 -10.02
CA LYS A 78 -1.28 11.28 -11.38
C LYS A 78 -2.19 10.06 -11.39
N PHE A 79 -1.80 9.01 -10.68
CA PHE A 79 -2.60 7.78 -10.61
C PHE A 79 -3.86 7.95 -9.75
N TYR A 80 -3.81 8.75 -8.69
CA TYR A 80 -5.01 9.05 -7.89
C TYR A 80 -6.07 9.77 -8.72
N VAL A 81 -5.69 10.75 -9.54
CA VAL A 81 -6.63 11.42 -10.46
C VAL A 81 -7.27 10.39 -11.40
N GLU A 82 -6.47 9.55 -12.02
CA GLU A 82 -6.98 8.50 -12.92
C GLU A 82 -7.95 7.52 -12.21
N LEU A 83 -7.66 7.14 -10.98
CA LEU A 83 -8.51 6.25 -10.18
C LEU A 83 -9.82 6.93 -9.75
N ILE A 84 -9.78 8.23 -9.43
CA ILE A 84 -10.98 9.02 -9.12
C ILE A 84 -11.87 9.14 -10.35
N ASP A 85 -11.31 9.49 -11.50
CA ASP A 85 -12.04 9.65 -12.77
C ASP A 85 -12.73 8.35 -13.19
N LYS A 86 -12.14 7.20 -12.85
CA LYS A 86 -12.72 5.87 -13.11
C LYS A 86 -13.65 5.36 -12.00
N ASP A 87 -13.95 6.17 -10.99
CA ASP A 87 -14.72 5.77 -9.80
C ASP A 87 -14.19 4.50 -9.09
N LEU A 88 -12.86 4.28 -9.18
CA LEU A 88 -12.21 3.15 -8.54
C LEU A 88 -11.78 3.45 -7.10
N ILE A 89 -11.69 4.72 -6.73
CA ILE A 89 -11.45 5.16 -5.36
C ILE A 89 -12.47 6.24 -4.98
N TYR A 90 -12.74 6.36 -3.70
CA TYR A 90 -13.67 7.34 -3.14
C TYR A 90 -13.11 7.96 -1.85
N PRO A 91 -13.49 9.23 -1.54
CA PRO A 91 -13.11 9.86 -0.28
C PRO A 91 -13.87 9.23 0.89
N CYS A 92 -13.18 9.03 1.99
CA CYS A 92 -13.73 8.47 3.22
C CYS A 92 -13.34 9.37 4.39
N PHE A 93 -14.34 9.94 5.05
CA PHE A 93 -14.18 10.84 6.18
C PHE A 93 -14.43 10.15 7.53
N ALA A 94 -14.51 8.82 7.55
CA ALA A 94 -14.70 8.06 8.77
C ALA A 94 -13.55 8.32 9.76
N THR A 95 -13.89 8.75 10.96
CA THR A 95 -12.95 9.00 12.04
C THR A 95 -12.42 7.70 12.65
N GLU A 96 -11.27 7.77 13.31
CA GLU A 96 -10.73 6.62 14.04
C GLU A 96 -11.68 6.13 15.14
N GLU A 97 -12.38 7.05 15.81
CA GLU A 97 -13.33 6.74 16.86
C GLU A 97 -14.52 5.94 16.33
N GLU A 98 -15.10 6.38 15.21
CA GLU A 98 -16.18 5.66 14.53
C GLU A 98 -15.73 4.26 14.12
N LEU A 99 -14.56 4.15 13.52
CA LEU A 99 -14.00 2.86 13.10
C LEU A 99 -13.72 1.93 14.30
N LYS A 100 -13.26 2.47 15.44
CA LYS A 100 -13.06 1.71 16.69
C LYS A 100 -14.41 1.19 17.24
N VAL A 101 -15.47 2.01 17.21
CA VAL A 101 -16.81 1.58 17.65
C VAL A 101 -17.36 0.49 16.74
N ILE A 102 -17.28 0.66 15.43
CA ILE A 102 -17.71 -0.34 14.44
C ILE A 102 -16.99 -1.66 14.66
N ARG A 103 -15.66 -1.63 14.76
CA ARG A 103 -14.83 -2.81 15.03
C ARG A 103 -15.24 -3.55 16.30
N ARG A 104 -15.45 -2.81 17.38
CA ARG A 104 -15.88 -3.38 18.67
C ARG A 104 -17.23 -4.07 18.55
N ASN A 105 -18.20 -3.45 17.86
CA ASN A 105 -19.53 -4.02 17.68
C ASN A 105 -19.49 -5.30 16.81
N GLN A 106 -18.68 -5.31 15.77
CA GLN A 106 -18.48 -6.51 14.92
C GLN A 106 -17.89 -7.66 15.72
N LEU A 107 -16.84 -7.40 16.51
CA LEU A 107 -16.22 -8.41 17.37
C LEU A 107 -17.18 -8.94 18.42
N ALA A 108 -17.99 -8.08 19.06
CA ALA A 108 -19.02 -8.47 20.02
C ALA A 108 -20.11 -9.34 19.37
N ALA A 109 -20.38 -9.14 18.08
CA ALA A 109 -21.30 -9.97 17.27
C ALA A 109 -20.67 -11.24 16.68
N GLY A 110 -19.42 -11.56 17.05
CA GLY A 110 -18.69 -12.72 16.50
C GLY A 110 -18.29 -12.59 15.04
N LYS A 111 -18.31 -11.37 14.48
CA LYS A 111 -17.94 -11.10 13.09
C LYS A 111 -16.49 -10.61 12.99
N PRO A 112 -15.77 -10.95 11.92
CA PRO A 112 -14.46 -10.38 11.68
C PRO A 112 -14.58 -8.85 11.51
N PRO A 113 -13.64 -8.07 12.10
CA PRO A 113 -13.67 -6.61 11.98
C PRO A 113 -13.33 -6.21 10.55
N ARG A 114 -14.28 -5.56 9.88
CA ARG A 114 -14.17 -5.09 8.50
C ARG A 114 -14.68 -3.66 8.37
N TYR A 115 -14.12 -2.91 7.43
CA TYR A 115 -14.67 -1.61 7.07
C TYR A 115 -15.99 -1.81 6.33
N PRO A 116 -17.12 -1.24 6.82
CA PRO A 116 -18.45 -1.52 6.25
C PRO A 116 -18.78 -0.72 4.99
N GLY A 117 -17.88 0.11 4.48
CA GLY A 117 -18.10 0.92 3.29
C GLY A 117 -19.03 2.12 3.49
N ILE A 118 -19.06 2.71 4.70
CA ILE A 118 -20.00 3.80 5.05
C ILE A 118 -19.93 5.03 4.14
N TRP A 119 -18.80 5.24 3.47
CA TRP A 119 -18.61 6.33 2.51
C TRP A 119 -18.62 5.87 1.04
N SER A 120 -18.75 4.55 0.79
CA SER A 120 -18.70 4.02 -0.57
C SER A 120 -19.85 4.50 -1.45
N ASP A 121 -21.02 4.67 -0.86
CA ASP A 121 -22.25 5.08 -1.53
C ASP A 121 -22.75 6.46 -1.07
N ALA A 122 -21.86 7.27 -0.48
CA ALA A 122 -22.16 8.62 -0.03
C ALA A 122 -22.59 9.52 -1.22
N SER A 123 -23.56 10.40 -0.98
CA SER A 123 -23.98 11.35 -2.00
C SER A 123 -22.88 12.38 -2.30
N LYS A 124 -22.93 12.98 -3.49
CA LYS A 124 -22.00 14.06 -3.84
C LYS A 124 -22.16 15.26 -2.90
N GLU A 125 -23.37 15.50 -2.46
CA GLU A 125 -23.75 16.57 -1.53
C GLU A 125 -23.08 16.33 -0.15
N ASP A 126 -23.14 15.12 0.38
CA ASP A 126 -22.50 14.76 1.66
C ASP A 126 -20.98 14.90 1.57
N VAL A 127 -20.39 14.41 0.49
CA VAL A 127 -18.95 14.52 0.24
C VAL A 127 -18.53 15.99 0.12
N GLN A 128 -19.30 16.80 -0.60
CA GLN A 128 -19.02 18.22 -0.78
C GLN A 128 -19.09 18.98 0.55
N LYS A 129 -20.09 18.66 1.37
CA LYS A 129 -20.27 19.25 2.70
C LYS A 129 -19.04 19.01 3.59
N GLU A 130 -18.52 17.78 3.63
CA GLU A 130 -17.32 17.47 4.40
C GLU A 130 -16.10 18.27 3.94
N PHE A 131 -15.92 18.44 2.63
CA PHE A 131 -14.86 19.29 2.11
C PHE A 131 -15.04 20.77 2.49
N GLU A 132 -16.27 21.29 2.47
CA GLU A 132 -16.58 22.66 2.87
C GLU A 132 -16.36 22.90 4.38
N GLU A 133 -16.58 21.87 5.21
CA GLU A 133 -16.27 21.88 6.63
C GLU A 133 -14.77 21.74 6.93
N GLY A 134 -13.93 21.55 5.90
CA GLY A 134 -12.49 21.45 6.01
C GLY A 134 -11.98 20.06 6.41
N SER A 135 -12.84 19.06 6.38
CA SER A 135 -12.47 17.67 6.63
C SER A 135 -11.52 17.15 5.54
N LYS A 136 -10.50 16.42 5.97
CA LYS A 136 -9.53 15.79 5.04
C LYS A 136 -9.81 14.28 4.95
N PRO A 137 -10.12 13.76 3.76
CA PRO A 137 -10.42 12.34 3.62
C PRO A 137 -9.16 11.50 3.46
N VAL A 138 -9.28 10.24 3.84
CA VAL A 138 -8.47 9.18 3.22
C VAL A 138 -9.20 8.70 1.95
N TYR A 139 -8.47 8.21 0.96
CA TYR A 139 -9.10 7.60 -0.22
C TYR A 139 -9.03 6.08 -0.11
N ARG A 140 -10.18 5.43 -0.35
CA ARG A 140 -10.30 3.97 -0.33
C ARG A 140 -10.55 3.41 -1.70
N PHE A 141 -9.94 2.27 -1.99
CA PHE A 141 -10.20 1.52 -3.22
C PHE A 141 -11.57 0.83 -3.11
N ARG A 142 -12.40 1.01 -4.12
CA ARG A 142 -13.72 0.40 -4.23
C ARG A 142 -13.59 -1.04 -4.70
N ILE A 143 -13.69 -1.99 -3.78
CA ILE A 143 -13.67 -3.41 -4.12
C ILE A 143 -14.98 -3.78 -4.84
N PRO A 144 -14.93 -4.32 -6.08
CA PRO A 144 -16.12 -4.76 -6.78
C PRO A 144 -16.79 -5.91 -6.03
N LYS A 145 -18.08 -5.78 -5.70
CA LYS A 145 -18.83 -6.79 -4.94
C LYS A 145 -19.24 -7.97 -5.81
N LYS A 146 -19.44 -9.11 -5.16
CA LYS A 146 -19.93 -10.37 -5.79
C LYS A 146 -19.07 -10.83 -6.98
N LYS A 147 -17.77 -10.65 -6.88
CA LYS A 147 -16.80 -11.11 -7.87
C LYS A 147 -15.90 -12.20 -7.29
N THR A 148 -15.49 -13.11 -8.13
CA THR A 148 -14.42 -14.06 -7.82
C THR A 148 -13.12 -13.50 -8.38
N ILE A 149 -12.12 -13.35 -7.51
CA ILE A 149 -10.75 -12.98 -7.87
C ILE A 149 -9.94 -14.27 -7.92
N ALA A 150 -9.54 -14.68 -9.10
CA ALA A 150 -8.77 -15.90 -9.29
C ALA A 150 -7.43 -15.60 -9.96
N PHE A 151 -6.39 -16.28 -9.52
CA PHE A 151 -5.07 -16.22 -10.11
C PHE A 151 -4.32 -17.55 -9.89
N ASN A 152 -3.30 -17.79 -10.70
CA ASN A 152 -2.45 -18.96 -10.53
C ASN A 152 -1.16 -18.55 -9.77
N ASP A 153 -1.06 -19.00 -8.52
CA ASP A 153 0.14 -18.82 -7.70
C ASP A 153 1.19 -19.86 -8.14
N LEU A 154 2.43 -19.42 -8.34
CA LEU A 154 3.50 -20.29 -8.84
C LEU A 154 3.86 -21.43 -7.88
N ILE A 155 3.54 -21.29 -6.58
CA ILE A 155 3.88 -22.29 -5.55
C ILE A 155 2.63 -23.06 -5.14
N LYS A 156 1.48 -22.36 -4.97
CA LYS A 156 0.24 -22.93 -4.42
C LYS A 156 -0.76 -23.35 -5.50
N GLY A 157 -0.50 -23.07 -6.78
CA GLY A 157 -1.43 -23.33 -7.87
C GLY A 157 -2.60 -22.36 -7.91
N GLU A 158 -3.74 -22.79 -8.43
CA GLU A 158 -4.94 -21.95 -8.52
C GLU A 158 -5.40 -21.47 -7.15
N GLN A 159 -5.55 -20.14 -7.02
CA GLN A 159 -6.09 -19.48 -5.85
C GLN A 159 -7.34 -18.70 -6.24
N SER A 160 -8.35 -18.73 -5.39
CA SER A 160 -9.63 -18.06 -5.63
C SER A 160 -10.14 -17.43 -4.35
N PHE A 161 -10.58 -16.17 -4.44
CA PHE A 161 -11.11 -15.39 -3.33
C PHE A 161 -12.41 -14.74 -3.73
N ASN A 162 -13.37 -14.70 -2.80
CA ASN A 162 -14.57 -13.89 -3.00
C ASN A 162 -14.25 -12.42 -2.67
N SER A 163 -14.58 -11.51 -3.57
CA SER A 163 -14.36 -10.08 -3.33
C SER A 163 -15.14 -9.54 -2.13
N ASP A 164 -16.26 -10.18 -1.75
CA ASP A 164 -17.02 -9.82 -0.56
C ASP A 164 -16.27 -10.14 0.75
N ASP A 165 -15.18 -10.90 0.67
CA ASP A 165 -14.28 -11.17 1.79
C ASP A 165 -13.17 -10.12 1.93
N LEU A 166 -13.08 -9.17 1.01
CA LEU A 166 -12.12 -8.08 1.01
C LEU A 166 -12.77 -6.76 1.42
N ASP A 167 -12.04 -5.96 2.17
CA ASP A 167 -12.46 -4.61 2.56
C ASP A 167 -11.93 -3.57 1.58
N ASP A 168 -12.65 -2.45 1.47
CA ASP A 168 -12.17 -1.27 0.77
C ASP A 168 -10.96 -0.69 1.52
N PHE A 169 -9.77 -0.97 1.02
CA PHE A 169 -8.52 -0.58 1.67
C PHE A 169 -8.10 0.85 1.30
N ILE A 170 -7.33 1.48 2.21
CA ILE A 170 -6.83 2.84 2.00
C ILE A 170 -5.69 2.81 0.98
N VAL A 171 -5.80 3.64 -0.07
CA VAL A 171 -4.76 3.85 -1.10
C VAL A 171 -4.06 5.19 -0.97
N LYS A 172 -4.72 6.20 -0.40
CA LYS A 172 -4.14 7.52 -0.10
C LYS A 172 -4.54 7.92 1.31
N LYS A 173 -3.55 8.28 2.12
CA LYS A 173 -3.76 8.85 3.45
C LYS A 173 -3.92 10.37 3.36
N GLU A 174 -4.25 10.99 4.48
CA GLU A 174 -4.43 12.42 4.61
C GLU A 174 -3.12 13.22 4.46
N ASP A 175 -1.97 12.62 4.79
CA ASP A 175 -0.63 13.23 4.86
C ASP A 175 0.20 13.05 3.57
#